data_836e4951c99fb3741a4f228c9cb8e15d
#
_entry.id   836e4951c99fb3741a4f228c9cb8e15d
#
_cell.length_a   1.000
_cell.length_b   1.000
_cell.length_c   1.000
_cell.angle_alpha   90.00
_cell.angle_beta   90.00
_cell.angle_gamma   90.00
#
_symmetry.space_group_name_H-M   'P 1'
#
loop_
_entity.id
_entity.type
_entity.pdbx_description
1 polymer ?
#
loop_
_entity_poly.entity_id
_entity_poly.type
_entity_poly.pdbx_seq_one_letter_code
_entity_poly.pdbx_strand_id
1 'polypeptide(L)'
;MSYPSNRPDNQRPGDREAGLDVTDDFERFSQRNDVFTRAMWDDAVRSDRSDAFFNSYRMEAAPRRGDGFGQRDFALRNAAWLISDIMTNRFADQGRREGFQAPISDDTPVADDRLPVEAPQDMAREIKKVARFLGADLCGITDLDDRWLYAARVDVRDMTEADIGLPDGLTSVIVLGHEMDRTATNASALGRSIRQT
;
A
#
# COMPACT_ATOMS: atom_id res chain seq x y z
N MET A 1 7.78 -1.07 22.02
CA MET A 1 6.73 -1.75 22.82
C MET A 1 6.16 -2.88 22.00
N SER A 2 6.31 -4.14 22.42
CA SER A 2 5.66 -5.26 21.75
C SER A 2 4.17 -5.20 22.08
N TYR A 3 3.36 -5.09 21.05
CA TYR A 3 1.91 -5.22 21.21
C TYR A 3 1.61 -6.63 21.77
N PRO A 4 0.77 -6.74 22.81
CA PRO A 4 0.44 -8.04 23.36
C PRO A 4 -0.30 -8.86 22.31
N SER A 5 0.33 -9.94 21.87
CA SER A 5 -0.19 -10.86 20.85
C SER A 5 -1.25 -11.83 21.35
N ASN A 6 -1.75 -11.67 22.57
CA ASN A 6 -2.70 -12.60 23.16
C ASN A 6 -3.84 -11.82 23.82
N ARG A 7 -4.87 -11.47 23.05
CA ARG A 7 -6.19 -11.20 23.62
C ARG A 7 -7.05 -12.46 23.48
N PRO A 8 -7.64 -12.96 24.55
CA PRO A 8 -8.44 -14.18 24.53
C PRO A 8 -9.77 -14.07 23.76
N ASP A 9 -10.07 -12.90 23.20
CA ASP A 9 -11.26 -12.68 22.37
C ASP A 9 -10.89 -11.72 21.22
N ASN A 10 -10.63 -12.29 20.05
CA ASN A 10 -10.32 -11.53 18.83
C ASN A 10 -11.56 -10.86 18.23
N GLN A 11 -12.76 -11.33 18.56
CA GLN A 11 -14.01 -10.76 18.10
C GLN A 11 -14.36 -9.51 18.91
N ARG A 12 -14.59 -8.38 18.25
CA ARG A 12 -14.96 -7.11 18.88
C ARG A 12 -16.44 -6.80 18.69
N PRO A 13 -17.05 -5.98 19.58
CA PRO A 13 -18.38 -5.44 19.33
C PRO A 13 -18.42 -4.71 17.97
N GLY A 14 -19.45 -4.98 17.18
CA GLY A 14 -19.61 -4.40 15.85
C GLY A 14 -18.97 -5.20 14.71
N ASP A 15 -18.05 -6.13 14.96
CA ASP A 15 -17.44 -6.96 13.91
C ASP A 15 -18.50 -7.73 13.10
N ARG A 16 -19.42 -8.38 13.77
CA ARG A 16 -20.50 -9.14 13.12
C ARG A 16 -21.45 -8.28 12.33
N GLU A 17 -21.72 -7.06 12.79
CA GLU A 17 -22.54 -6.09 12.07
C GLU A 17 -21.82 -5.61 10.80
N ALA A 18 -20.49 -5.55 10.85
CA ALA A 18 -19.64 -5.27 9.71
C ALA A 18 -19.40 -6.49 8.78
N GLY A 19 -19.99 -7.65 9.12
CA GLY A 19 -19.80 -8.89 8.36
C GLY A 19 -18.45 -9.58 8.62
N LEU A 20 -17.79 -9.26 9.74
CA LEU A 20 -16.50 -9.83 10.11
C LEU A 20 -16.73 -10.95 11.15
N ASP A 21 -16.20 -12.12 10.85
CA ASP A 21 -16.14 -13.26 11.77
C ASP A 21 -14.68 -13.54 12.08
N VAL A 22 -14.20 -13.00 13.21
CA VAL A 22 -12.80 -13.11 13.63
C VAL A 22 -12.70 -14.24 14.64
N THR A 23 -12.05 -15.30 14.23
CA THR A 23 -11.91 -16.53 15.03
C THR A 23 -10.85 -16.39 16.12
N ASP A 24 -10.91 -17.25 17.14
CA ASP A 24 -9.98 -17.20 18.27
C ASP A 24 -8.54 -17.55 17.90
N ASP A 25 -8.34 -18.22 16.77
CA ASP A 25 -7.03 -18.54 16.20
C ASP A 25 -6.49 -17.45 15.26
N PHE A 26 -7.18 -16.31 15.13
CA PHE A 26 -6.68 -15.18 14.34
C PHE A 26 -5.39 -14.63 14.94
N GLU A 27 -4.36 -14.61 14.13
CA GLU A 27 -3.07 -14.00 14.43
C GLU A 27 -2.68 -13.00 13.35
N ARG A 28 -2.14 -11.86 13.77
CA ARG A 28 -1.50 -10.92 12.86
C ARG A 28 -0.28 -11.59 12.24
N PHE A 29 -0.08 -11.41 10.95
CA PHE A 29 1.08 -11.96 10.26
C PHE A 29 2.03 -10.87 9.78
N SER A 30 3.29 -11.23 9.59
CA SER A 30 4.28 -10.34 8.98
C SER A 30 3.95 -10.09 7.50
N GLN A 31 4.21 -8.87 7.02
CA GLN A 31 4.11 -8.52 5.61
C GLN A 31 4.92 -9.47 4.71
N ARG A 32 5.96 -10.10 5.23
CA ARG A 32 6.71 -11.15 4.53
C ARG A 32 5.82 -12.27 4.02
N ASN A 33 4.73 -12.55 4.72
CA ASN A 33 3.81 -13.64 4.43
C ASN A 33 2.61 -13.23 3.56
N ASP A 34 2.54 -11.97 3.10
CA ASP A 34 1.52 -11.60 2.12
C ASP A 34 1.76 -12.30 0.76
N VAL A 35 0.71 -12.38 -0.04
CA VAL A 35 0.72 -13.15 -1.29
C VAL A 35 1.77 -12.66 -2.30
N PHE A 36 2.05 -11.35 -2.33
CA PHE A 36 3.04 -10.79 -3.25
C PHE A 36 4.46 -11.02 -2.75
N THR A 37 4.70 -10.80 -1.47
CA THR A 37 6.02 -10.96 -0.88
C THR A 37 6.43 -12.42 -0.84
N ARG A 38 5.50 -13.34 -0.55
CA ARG A 38 5.77 -14.79 -0.59
C ARG A 38 6.25 -15.27 -1.95
N ALA A 39 5.75 -14.68 -3.04
CA ALA A 39 6.21 -15.04 -4.38
C ALA A 39 7.69 -14.71 -4.65
N MET A 40 8.36 -13.95 -3.79
CA MET A 40 9.77 -13.61 -3.90
C MET A 40 10.69 -14.58 -3.16
N TRP A 41 10.19 -15.26 -2.12
CA TRP A 41 11.03 -16.07 -1.23
C TRP A 41 10.49 -17.48 -0.93
N ASP A 42 9.19 -17.72 -1.09
CA ASP A 42 8.56 -18.98 -0.72
C ASP A 42 8.44 -19.89 -1.94
N ASP A 43 9.24 -20.94 -1.97
CA ASP A 43 9.29 -21.90 -3.08
C ASP A 43 7.94 -22.62 -3.33
N ALA A 44 7.05 -22.67 -2.34
CA ALA A 44 5.70 -23.21 -2.50
C ALA A 44 4.78 -22.27 -3.33
N VAL A 45 5.11 -21.00 -3.42
CA VAL A 45 4.34 -19.96 -4.12
C VAL A 45 5.07 -19.48 -5.37
N ARG A 46 6.40 -19.42 -5.30
CA ARG A 46 7.26 -18.96 -6.39
C ARG A 46 7.12 -19.87 -7.61
N SER A 47 7.12 -19.26 -8.78
CA SER A 47 7.03 -19.97 -10.07
C SER A 47 7.70 -19.16 -11.17
N ASP A 48 8.02 -19.80 -12.30
CA ASP A 48 8.52 -19.10 -13.49
C ASP A 48 7.57 -17.97 -13.94
N ARG A 49 6.27 -18.10 -13.68
CA ARG A 49 5.28 -17.06 -14.00
C ARG A 49 5.38 -15.87 -13.09
N SER A 50 5.58 -16.05 -11.76
CA SER A 50 5.79 -14.96 -10.83
C SER A 50 7.11 -14.25 -11.12
N ASP A 51 8.17 -14.99 -11.40
CA ASP A 51 9.47 -14.44 -11.78
C ASP A 51 9.38 -13.62 -13.08
N ALA A 52 8.72 -14.13 -14.10
CA ALA A 52 8.48 -13.42 -15.35
C ALA A 52 7.64 -12.13 -15.14
N PHE A 53 6.68 -12.17 -14.22
CA PHE A 53 5.89 -10.99 -13.85
C PHE A 53 6.76 -9.91 -13.22
N PHE A 54 7.52 -10.23 -12.17
CA PHE A 54 8.39 -9.25 -11.51
C PHE A 54 9.50 -8.74 -12.43
N ASN A 55 10.08 -9.58 -13.26
CA ASN A 55 11.09 -9.18 -14.25
C ASN A 55 10.50 -8.23 -15.32
N SER A 56 9.19 -8.28 -15.57
CA SER A 56 8.53 -7.38 -16.54
C SER A 56 8.53 -5.92 -16.13
N TYR A 57 8.77 -5.59 -14.87
CA TYR A 57 8.79 -4.21 -14.39
C TYR A 57 9.99 -3.39 -14.87
N ARG A 58 11.07 -4.02 -15.27
CA ARG A 58 12.34 -3.38 -15.66
C ARG A 58 12.74 -3.60 -17.12
N MET A 59 11.80 -4.00 -17.96
CA MET A 59 12.05 -4.20 -19.38
C MET A 59 12.18 -2.86 -20.10
N GLU A 60 13.14 -2.75 -21.03
CA GLU A 60 13.36 -1.54 -21.84
C GLU A 60 12.26 -1.30 -22.89
N ALA A 61 11.61 -2.37 -23.33
CA ALA A 61 10.59 -2.31 -24.36
C ALA A 61 9.37 -3.18 -24.01
N ALA A 62 8.21 -2.78 -24.52
CA ALA A 62 6.99 -3.55 -24.34
C ALA A 62 7.17 -4.99 -24.89
N PRO A 63 6.91 -6.04 -24.06
CA PRO A 63 7.13 -7.44 -24.44
C PRO A 63 6.13 -7.91 -25.50
N ARG A 64 5.07 -7.16 -25.73
CA ARG A 64 3.98 -7.50 -26.67
C ARG A 64 3.51 -6.21 -27.37
N ARG A 65 2.79 -6.39 -28.48
CA ARG A 65 2.08 -5.32 -29.18
C ARG A 65 0.58 -5.54 -29.05
N GLY A 66 -0.19 -4.47 -28.85
CA GLY A 66 -1.65 -4.51 -28.73
C GLY A 66 -2.15 -3.46 -27.74
N ASP A 67 -3.44 -3.38 -27.57
CA ASP A 67 -4.10 -2.42 -26.68
C ASP A 67 -3.58 -2.55 -25.24
N GLY A 68 -3.12 -1.45 -24.67
CA GLY A 68 -2.47 -1.38 -23.36
C GLY A 68 -1.05 -1.96 -23.31
N PHE A 69 -0.50 -2.45 -24.43
CA PHE A 69 0.89 -2.95 -24.56
C PHE A 69 1.69 -2.23 -25.64
N GLY A 70 1.22 -1.07 -26.08
CA GLY A 70 2.01 -0.21 -26.93
C GLY A 70 3.25 0.29 -26.20
N GLN A 71 4.28 0.69 -26.96
CA GLN A 71 5.49 1.26 -26.37
C GLN A 71 5.19 2.47 -25.49
N ARG A 72 4.18 3.27 -25.86
CA ARG A 72 3.73 4.42 -25.07
C ARG A 72 3.15 4.02 -23.71
N ASP A 73 2.29 3.00 -23.69
CA ASP A 73 1.68 2.51 -22.43
C ASP A 73 2.76 1.97 -21.49
N PHE A 74 3.75 1.29 -22.07
CA PHE A 74 4.86 0.76 -21.32
C PHE A 74 5.77 1.86 -20.77
N ALA A 75 6.00 2.92 -21.54
CA ALA A 75 6.78 4.09 -21.10
C ALA A 75 6.09 4.82 -19.95
N LEU A 76 4.77 5.01 -20.01
CA LEU A 76 3.99 5.62 -18.92
C LEU A 76 4.06 4.80 -17.65
N ARG A 77 3.94 3.48 -17.75
CA ARG A 77 4.10 2.58 -16.60
C ARG A 77 5.48 2.68 -15.98
N ASN A 78 6.53 2.67 -16.79
CA ASN A 78 7.92 2.78 -16.31
C ASN A 78 8.18 4.14 -15.65
N ALA A 79 7.62 5.21 -16.17
CA ALA A 79 7.73 6.54 -15.57
C ALA A 79 7.04 6.60 -14.20
N ALA A 80 5.87 5.98 -14.04
CA ALA A 80 5.18 5.90 -12.75
C ALA A 80 6.00 5.11 -11.72
N TRP A 81 6.60 4.00 -12.12
CA TRP A 81 7.51 3.23 -11.26
C TRP A 81 8.75 4.02 -10.86
N LEU A 82 9.35 4.77 -11.79
CA LEU A 82 10.50 5.61 -11.48
C LEU A 82 10.19 6.66 -10.41
N ILE A 83 9.02 7.30 -10.49
CA ILE A 83 8.57 8.26 -9.47
C ILE A 83 8.38 7.56 -8.11
N SER A 84 7.76 6.38 -8.10
CA SER A 84 7.60 5.59 -6.89
C SER A 84 8.93 5.21 -6.26
N ASP A 85 9.90 4.78 -7.07
CA ASP A 85 11.25 4.44 -6.60
C ASP A 85 11.96 5.65 -6.01
N ILE A 86 11.86 6.82 -6.64
CA ILE A 86 12.44 8.08 -6.12
C ILE A 86 11.85 8.41 -4.75
N MET A 87 10.53 8.33 -4.58
CA MET A 87 9.87 8.61 -3.30
C MET A 87 10.28 7.60 -2.23
N THR A 88 10.37 6.33 -2.58
CA THR A 88 10.78 5.26 -1.67
C THR A 88 12.23 5.43 -1.21
N ASN A 89 13.13 5.77 -2.14
CA ASN A 89 14.53 6.01 -1.83
C ASN A 89 14.71 7.23 -0.92
N ARG A 90 13.97 8.32 -1.17
CA ARG A 90 14.00 9.48 -0.26
C ARG A 90 13.56 9.11 1.16
N PHE A 91 12.55 8.28 1.29
CA PHE A 91 12.15 7.77 2.61
C PHE A 91 13.24 6.91 3.24
N ALA A 92 13.82 5.97 2.49
CA ALA A 92 14.84 5.05 2.99
C ALA A 92 16.14 5.78 3.37
N ASP A 93 16.60 6.71 2.52
CA ASP A 93 17.92 7.34 2.68
C ASP A 93 17.89 8.53 3.64
N GLN A 94 16.77 9.22 3.77
CA GLN A 94 16.65 10.47 4.52
C GLN A 94 15.66 10.38 5.69
N GLY A 95 14.99 9.25 5.88
CA GLY A 95 13.95 9.08 6.91
C GLY A 95 12.73 9.96 6.71
N ARG A 96 12.56 10.54 5.52
CA ARG A 96 11.51 11.51 5.21
C ARG A 96 10.24 10.79 4.75
N ARG A 97 9.15 11.06 5.42
CA ARG A 97 7.82 10.56 5.09
C ARG A 97 6.96 11.57 4.33
N GLU A 98 7.40 12.80 4.29
CA GLU A 98 6.78 13.88 3.54
C GLU A 98 6.96 13.58 2.06
N GLY A 99 5.92 13.54 1.31
CA GLY A 99 5.92 13.20 -0.10
C GLY A 99 7.00 13.89 -0.96
N PHE A 100 6.87 13.87 -2.25
CA PHE A 100 7.80 14.51 -3.16
C PHE A 100 7.79 16.04 -2.96
N GLN A 101 8.91 16.60 -2.50
CA GLN A 101 9.08 18.04 -2.30
C GLN A 101 10.18 18.57 -3.23
N ALA A 102 10.02 19.83 -3.65
CA ALA A 102 11.08 20.54 -4.35
C ALA A 102 12.28 20.78 -3.43
N PRO A 103 13.53 20.80 -3.92
CA PRO A 103 14.71 21.01 -3.09
C PRO A 103 14.66 22.24 -2.19
N ILE A 104 14.06 23.33 -2.65
CA ILE A 104 13.91 24.56 -1.86
C ILE A 104 12.93 24.45 -0.70
N SER A 105 12.06 23.46 -0.68
CA SER A 105 11.09 23.21 0.40
C SER A 105 11.46 22.00 1.26
N ASP A 106 12.51 21.27 0.91
CA ASP A 106 12.96 20.08 1.62
C ASP A 106 13.38 20.38 3.07
N ASP A 107 13.94 21.55 3.31
CA ASP A 107 14.42 21.99 4.61
C ASP A 107 13.39 22.85 5.36
N THR A 108 12.19 23.02 4.83
CA THR A 108 11.15 23.79 5.51
C THR A 108 10.65 23.01 6.73
N PRO A 109 10.85 23.50 7.96
CA PRO A 109 10.37 22.78 9.13
C PRO A 109 8.85 22.76 9.15
N VAL A 110 8.31 21.66 9.67
CA VAL A 110 6.88 21.60 10.00
C VAL A 110 6.61 22.53 11.18
N ALA A 111 5.55 23.32 11.10
CA ALA A 111 5.15 24.20 12.20
C ALA A 111 4.85 23.38 13.46
N ASP A 112 5.31 23.86 14.60
CA ASP A 112 5.04 23.22 15.90
C ASP A 112 3.57 23.38 16.31
N ASP A 113 2.90 24.43 15.82
CA ASP A 113 1.52 24.71 16.10
C ASP A 113 0.59 23.70 15.39
N ARG A 114 -0.32 23.14 16.15
CA ARG A 114 -1.39 22.29 15.64
C ARG A 114 -2.68 23.07 15.52
N LEU A 115 -3.32 23.00 14.37
CA LEU A 115 -4.65 23.57 14.20
C LEU A 115 -5.66 22.77 15.04
N PRO A 116 -6.49 23.45 15.86
CA PRO A 116 -7.54 22.77 16.61
C PRO A 116 -8.59 22.20 15.65
N VAL A 117 -9.04 20.99 15.93
CA VAL A 117 -10.16 20.36 15.24
C VAL A 117 -11.40 20.55 16.12
N GLU A 118 -12.22 21.56 15.82
CA GLU A 118 -13.42 21.87 16.58
C GLU A 118 -14.52 20.82 16.38
N ALA A 119 -14.66 20.31 15.14
CA ALA A 119 -15.65 19.31 14.78
C ALA A 119 -15.01 18.19 13.96
N PRO A 120 -14.83 16.98 14.51
CA PRO A 120 -14.23 15.84 13.80
C PRO A 120 -14.93 15.50 12.48
N GLN A 121 -16.27 15.70 12.40
CA GLN A 121 -17.05 15.44 11.19
C GLN A 121 -16.72 16.43 10.07
N ASP A 122 -16.39 17.67 10.40
CA ASP A 122 -15.99 18.68 9.41
C ASP A 122 -14.61 18.36 8.87
N MET A 123 -13.68 18.03 9.73
CA MET A 123 -12.36 17.56 9.34
C MET A 123 -12.45 16.30 8.45
N ALA A 124 -13.29 15.34 8.79
CA ALA A 124 -13.49 14.16 7.98
C ALA A 124 -14.03 14.48 6.58
N ARG A 125 -14.94 15.46 6.45
CA ARG A 125 -15.42 15.94 5.14
C ARG A 125 -14.34 16.62 4.34
N GLU A 126 -13.52 17.44 4.98
CA GLU A 126 -12.40 18.11 4.34
C GLU A 126 -11.34 17.11 3.82
N ILE A 127 -10.93 16.16 4.66
CA ILE A 127 -10.01 15.09 4.27
C ILE A 127 -10.55 14.33 3.06
N LYS A 128 -11.82 13.93 3.07
CA LYS A 128 -12.45 13.23 1.93
C LYS A 128 -12.49 14.08 0.65
N LYS A 129 -12.71 15.40 0.80
CA LYS A 129 -12.66 16.33 -0.34
C LYS A 129 -11.26 16.42 -0.92
N VAL A 130 -10.24 16.59 -0.06
CA VAL A 130 -8.83 16.65 -0.49
C VAL A 130 -8.39 15.34 -1.14
N ALA A 131 -8.71 14.20 -0.55
CA ALA A 131 -8.39 12.89 -1.10
C ALA A 131 -8.94 12.72 -2.53
N ARG A 132 -10.20 13.09 -2.74
CA ARG A 132 -10.83 13.05 -4.08
C ARG A 132 -10.20 14.05 -5.05
N PHE A 133 -9.90 15.25 -4.59
CA PHE A 133 -9.22 16.26 -5.39
C PHE A 133 -7.84 15.76 -5.87
N LEU A 134 -7.15 14.98 -5.04
CA LEU A 134 -5.86 14.37 -5.37
C LEU A 134 -5.98 13.05 -6.15
N GLY A 135 -7.20 12.64 -6.53
CA GLY A 135 -7.43 11.52 -7.44
C GLY A 135 -7.90 10.22 -6.80
N ALA A 136 -8.27 10.21 -5.53
CA ALA A 136 -8.90 9.04 -4.94
C ALA A 136 -10.37 8.93 -5.40
N ASP A 137 -10.79 7.75 -5.87
CA ASP A 137 -12.17 7.48 -6.24
C ASP A 137 -13.04 7.24 -5.00
N LEU A 138 -12.47 6.55 -4.01
CA LEU A 138 -13.10 6.28 -2.73
C LEU A 138 -12.22 6.76 -1.57
N CYS A 139 -12.85 7.26 -0.52
CA CYS A 139 -12.18 7.62 0.72
C CYS A 139 -13.06 7.27 1.91
N GLY A 140 -12.59 6.36 2.76
CA GLY A 140 -13.15 5.98 4.05
C GLY A 140 -12.28 6.49 5.19
N ILE A 141 -12.91 6.75 6.35
CA ILE A 141 -12.20 7.06 7.60
C ILE A 141 -12.80 6.17 8.67
N THR A 142 -11.96 5.50 9.43
CA THR A 142 -12.34 4.60 10.51
C THR A 142 -11.35 4.70 11.66
N ASP A 143 -11.71 4.15 12.81
CA ASP A 143 -10.78 4.00 13.92
C ASP A 143 -9.67 3.01 13.57
N LEU A 144 -8.50 3.24 14.15
CA LEU A 144 -7.37 2.32 14.01
C LEU A 144 -7.67 1.04 14.77
N ASP A 145 -7.69 -0.07 14.06
CA ASP A 145 -7.77 -1.40 14.61
C ASP A 145 -6.47 -2.17 14.31
N ASP A 146 -5.70 -2.42 15.34
CA ASP A 146 -4.39 -3.05 15.27
C ASP A 146 -4.42 -4.48 14.72
N ARG A 147 -5.58 -5.16 14.75
CA ARG A 147 -5.77 -6.49 14.16
C ARG A 147 -5.48 -6.49 12.66
N TRP A 148 -5.79 -5.40 11.97
CA TRP A 148 -5.65 -5.25 10.50
C TRP A 148 -4.30 -4.69 10.07
N LEU A 149 -3.37 -4.53 11.00
CA LEU A 149 -2.00 -4.16 10.69
C LEU A 149 -1.11 -5.41 10.60
N TYR A 150 -0.14 -5.40 9.71
CA TYR A 150 0.89 -6.43 9.72
C TYR A 150 1.60 -6.48 11.09
N ALA A 151 2.01 -7.66 11.53
CA ALA A 151 2.83 -7.81 12.74
C ALA A 151 4.21 -7.18 12.56
N ALA A 152 4.74 -7.21 11.34
CA ALA A 152 6.00 -6.58 10.95
C ALA A 152 5.93 -6.14 9.48
N ARG A 153 6.64 -5.08 9.13
CA ARG A 153 6.95 -4.73 7.75
C ARG A 153 8.17 -5.50 7.27
N VAL A 154 8.31 -5.65 5.96
CA VAL A 154 9.49 -6.31 5.37
C VAL A 154 10.16 -5.38 4.37
N ASP A 155 11.48 -5.35 4.36
CA ASP A 155 12.25 -4.80 3.25
C ASP A 155 12.40 -5.88 2.18
N VAL A 156 11.77 -5.70 1.02
CA VAL A 156 11.76 -6.69 -0.06
C VAL A 156 13.13 -6.87 -0.74
N ARG A 157 14.10 -6.01 -0.46
CA ARG A 157 15.44 -6.08 -1.05
C ARG A 157 16.28 -7.17 -0.40
N ASP A 158 16.11 -7.38 0.91
CA ASP A 158 16.89 -8.32 1.70
C ASP A 158 16.04 -9.21 2.63
N MET A 159 14.72 -9.06 2.57
CA MET A 159 13.74 -9.79 3.39
C MET A 159 13.88 -9.55 4.89
N THR A 160 14.52 -8.47 5.31
CA THR A 160 14.59 -8.11 6.72
C THR A 160 13.25 -7.60 7.22
N GLU A 161 12.89 -8.03 8.43
CA GLU A 161 11.67 -7.62 9.10
C GLU A 161 11.96 -6.51 10.11
N ALA A 162 11.06 -5.55 10.21
CA ALA A 162 11.14 -4.47 11.17
C ALA A 162 9.74 -4.11 11.69
N ASP A 163 9.69 -3.44 12.83
CA ASP A 163 8.45 -2.88 13.35
C ASP A 163 7.82 -1.93 12.31
N ILE A 164 6.50 -1.88 12.26
CA ILE A 164 5.76 -0.94 11.41
C ILE A 164 6.08 0.50 11.75
N GLY A 165 6.40 0.77 13.02
CA GLY A 165 6.86 2.08 13.48
C GLY A 165 5.81 3.18 13.31
N LEU A 166 4.55 2.89 13.63
CA LEU A 166 3.52 3.92 13.68
C LEU A 166 3.82 4.90 14.81
N PRO A 167 3.72 6.20 14.57
CA PRO A 167 3.81 7.19 15.63
C PRO A 167 2.74 6.99 16.70
N ASP A 168 3.10 7.27 17.94
CA ASP A 168 2.14 7.22 19.05
C ASP A 168 0.98 8.24 18.84
N GLY A 169 -0.20 7.87 19.31
CA GLY A 169 -1.37 8.77 19.29
C GLY A 169 -2.15 8.81 17.97
N LEU A 170 -1.79 8.00 16.98
CA LEU A 170 -2.61 7.83 15.79
C LEU A 170 -3.78 6.90 16.12
N THR A 171 -5.00 7.43 16.05
CA THR A 171 -6.23 6.72 16.42
C THR A 171 -7.15 6.44 15.24
N SER A 172 -6.85 6.99 14.07
CA SER A 172 -7.70 6.91 12.89
C SER A 172 -6.93 6.46 11.66
N VAL A 173 -7.63 5.77 10.77
CA VAL A 173 -7.12 5.32 9.48
C VAL A 173 -7.92 5.97 8.36
N ILE A 174 -7.22 6.52 7.37
CA ILE A 174 -7.80 6.99 6.12
C ILE A 174 -7.55 5.90 5.08
N VAL A 175 -8.62 5.34 4.53
CA VAL A 175 -8.57 4.32 3.49
C VAL A 175 -8.91 4.95 2.16
N LEU A 176 -8.00 4.84 1.20
CA LEU A 176 -8.19 5.35 -0.16
C LEU A 176 -8.41 4.19 -1.12
N GLY A 177 -9.40 4.33 -2.01
CA GLY A 177 -9.61 3.43 -3.12
C GLY A 177 -9.33 4.16 -4.43
N HIS A 178 -8.61 3.49 -5.33
CA HIS A 178 -8.34 3.97 -6.68
C HIS A 178 -8.90 2.97 -7.69
N GLU A 179 -9.71 3.45 -8.63
CA GLU A 179 -10.17 2.62 -9.73
C GLU A 179 -8.98 2.27 -10.65
N MET A 180 -8.84 1.00 -10.95
CA MET A 180 -7.88 0.56 -11.94
C MET A 180 -8.53 0.56 -13.33
N ASP A 181 -7.92 1.26 -14.30
CA ASP A 181 -8.39 1.23 -15.68
C ASP A 181 -8.49 -0.22 -16.19
N ARG A 182 -9.68 -0.61 -16.62
CA ARG A 182 -9.98 -1.97 -17.05
C ARG A 182 -9.13 -2.40 -18.24
N THR A 183 -8.87 -1.49 -19.17
CA THR A 183 -8.09 -1.78 -20.37
C THR A 183 -6.64 -2.02 -20.01
N ALA A 184 -6.06 -1.13 -19.18
CA ALA A 184 -4.69 -1.26 -18.70
C ALA A 184 -4.52 -2.52 -17.83
N THR A 185 -5.47 -2.82 -16.95
CA THR A 185 -5.44 -4.04 -16.12
C THR A 185 -5.55 -5.31 -16.96
N ASN A 186 -6.44 -5.34 -17.95
CA ASN A 186 -6.56 -6.48 -18.88
C ASN A 186 -5.33 -6.66 -19.77
N ALA A 187 -4.61 -5.58 -20.01
CA ALA A 187 -3.37 -5.56 -20.78
C ALA A 187 -2.16 -5.97 -19.94
N SER A 188 -2.28 -6.02 -18.60
CA SER A 188 -1.20 -6.51 -17.76
C SER A 188 -0.86 -7.97 -18.06
N ALA A 189 0.40 -8.36 -17.86
CA ALA A 189 0.87 -9.74 -18.14
C ALA A 189 0.04 -10.81 -17.42
N LEU A 190 -0.52 -10.51 -16.25
CA LEU A 190 -1.42 -11.36 -15.49
C LEU A 190 -2.81 -11.49 -16.13
N GLY A 191 -3.40 -10.42 -16.62
CA GLY A 191 -4.76 -10.42 -17.17
C GLY A 191 -4.93 -11.26 -18.42
N ARG A 192 -3.87 -11.48 -19.19
CA ARG A 192 -3.92 -12.30 -20.43
C ARG A 192 -3.58 -13.77 -20.23
N SER A 193 -2.75 -14.13 -19.26
CA SER A 193 -2.46 -15.54 -19.00
C SER A 193 -3.66 -16.30 -18.43
N ILE A 194 -4.59 -15.61 -17.77
CA ILE A 194 -5.82 -16.19 -17.23
C ILE A 194 -6.88 -16.45 -18.33
N ARG A 195 -6.82 -15.76 -19.48
CA ARG A 195 -7.79 -15.92 -20.57
C ARG A 195 -7.39 -16.92 -21.66
N GLN A 196 -6.21 -17.52 -21.57
CA GLN A 196 -5.70 -18.50 -22.55
C GLN A 196 -5.70 -19.95 -22.03
N THR A 197 -6.30 -20.18 -20.87
CA THR A 197 -6.67 -21.49 -20.33
C THR A 197 -8.18 -21.64 -20.28
#